data_75e73afafbaf8454c655b1db6a15293d
#
_entry.id   75e73afafbaf8454c655b1db6a15293d
#
_cell.length_a   1.000
_cell.length_b   1.000
_cell.length_c   1.000
_cell.angle_alpha   90.00
_cell.angle_beta   90.00
_cell.angle_gamma   90.00
#
_symmetry.space_group_name_H-M   'P 1'
#
loop_
_entity.id
_entity.type
_entity.pdbx_description
1 polymer ?
#
loop_
_entity_poly.entity_id
_entity_poly.type
_entity_poly.pdbx_seq_one_letter_code
_entity_poly.pdbx_strand_id
1 'polypeptide(L)'
;MNSLLNRRKMLTTCSSGFGMLALQGLLGQNKLSAKPHFTPKAKSVIFCYMSGGVSHIDTFDPKPTLNKFAGQPMPGKVERTQFNNNGNVFPSPFKFKRYGQSGIPVSSIFPRTAEMIDEIAVIRSMTSKVNEH
;
A
#
# COMPACT_ATOMS: atom_id res chain seq x y z
N MET A 1 -35.47 -6.14 -11.75
CA MET A 1 -34.51 -6.37 -12.88
C MET A 1 -33.16 -6.73 -12.26
N ASN A 2 -32.93 -8.03 -12.06
CA ASN A 2 -31.68 -8.53 -11.44
C ASN A 2 -30.60 -8.59 -12.52
N SER A 3 -29.69 -7.64 -12.52
CA SER A 3 -28.48 -7.76 -13.33
C SER A 3 -27.57 -8.76 -12.63
N LEU A 4 -27.57 -10.01 -13.10
CA LEU A 4 -26.62 -11.03 -12.71
C LEU A 4 -25.21 -10.47 -12.87
N LEU A 5 -24.48 -10.35 -11.77
CA LEU A 5 -23.08 -9.96 -11.76
C LEU A 5 -22.30 -11.00 -12.58
N ASN A 6 -21.94 -10.63 -13.78
CA ASN A 6 -21.06 -11.40 -14.63
C ASN A 6 -19.69 -11.51 -13.93
N ARG A 7 -19.02 -12.68 -14.01
CA ARG A 7 -17.67 -12.94 -13.43
C ARG A 7 -16.68 -11.81 -13.75
N ARG A 8 -16.75 -11.27 -14.96
CA ARG A 8 -15.93 -10.14 -15.39
C ARG A 8 -16.21 -8.86 -14.60
N LYS A 9 -17.50 -8.56 -14.34
CA LYS A 9 -17.92 -7.40 -13.57
C LYS A 9 -17.57 -7.57 -12.08
N MET A 10 -17.66 -8.78 -11.56
CA MET A 10 -17.21 -9.11 -10.21
C MET A 10 -15.70 -8.88 -10.05
N LEU A 11 -14.89 -9.36 -10.97
CA LEU A 11 -13.44 -9.14 -10.96
C LEU A 11 -13.08 -7.66 -11.08
N THR A 12 -13.80 -6.89 -11.88
CA THR A 12 -13.55 -5.44 -12.02
C THR A 12 -14.01 -4.63 -10.83
N THR A 13 -15.02 -5.11 -10.09
CA THR A 13 -15.55 -4.41 -8.90
C THR A 13 -14.77 -4.77 -7.63
N CYS A 14 -14.25 -6.00 -7.55
CA CYS A 14 -13.47 -6.48 -6.39
C CYS A 14 -11.98 -6.17 -6.48
N SER A 15 -11.46 -5.81 -7.66
CA SER A 15 -10.06 -5.41 -7.78
C SER A 15 -9.91 -3.92 -7.53
N SER A 16 -9.35 -3.54 -6.41
CA SER A 16 -8.68 -2.24 -6.30
C SER A 16 -7.78 -2.09 -7.54
N GLY A 17 -7.73 -0.91 -8.16
CA GLY A 17 -7.19 -0.66 -9.51
C GLY A 17 -5.86 -1.34 -9.90
N PHE A 18 -5.09 -1.86 -8.94
CA PHE A 18 -3.86 -2.63 -9.14
C PHE A 18 -4.11 -4.02 -9.75
N GLY A 19 -5.16 -4.72 -9.31
CA GLY A 19 -5.56 -6.00 -9.89
C GLY A 19 -6.02 -5.86 -11.34
N MET A 20 -6.62 -4.72 -11.68
CA MET A 20 -7.03 -4.38 -13.03
C MET A 20 -5.81 -4.16 -13.95
N LEU A 21 -4.77 -3.46 -13.48
CA LEU A 21 -3.51 -3.27 -14.23
C LEU A 21 -2.79 -4.60 -14.48
N ALA A 22 -2.73 -5.46 -13.47
CA ALA A 22 -2.14 -6.80 -13.61
C ALA A 22 -2.96 -7.68 -14.57
N LEU A 23 -4.29 -7.62 -14.47
CA LEU A 23 -5.19 -8.37 -15.36
C LEU A 23 -5.14 -7.84 -16.79
N GLN A 24 -5.07 -6.52 -17.00
CA GLN A 24 -4.89 -5.92 -18.31
C GLN A 24 -3.54 -6.31 -18.93
N GLY A 25 -2.47 -6.39 -18.12
CA GLY A 25 -1.17 -6.89 -18.56
C GLY A 25 -1.22 -8.35 -19.03
N LEU A 26 -2.00 -9.19 -18.34
CA LEU A 26 -2.19 -10.62 -18.68
C LEU A 26 -3.17 -10.81 -19.86
N LEU A 27 -4.21 -10.01 -19.98
CA LEU A 27 -5.22 -10.10 -21.05
C LEU A 27 -4.83 -9.29 -22.29
N GLY A 28 -3.87 -8.40 -22.20
CA GLY A 28 -3.40 -7.53 -23.29
C GLY A 28 -2.65 -8.26 -24.42
N GLN A 29 -2.56 -9.59 -24.35
CA GLN A 29 -2.04 -10.38 -25.47
C GLN A 29 -2.99 -10.42 -26.69
N ASN A 30 -4.22 -9.93 -26.57
CA ASN A 30 -5.16 -9.81 -27.68
C ASN A 30 -5.75 -8.40 -27.78
N LYS A 31 -5.15 -7.59 -28.64
CA LYS A 31 -5.75 -6.44 -29.31
C LYS A 31 -6.09 -5.17 -28.52
N LEU A 32 -5.19 -4.66 -27.66
CA LEU A 32 -5.11 -3.21 -27.47
C LEU A 32 -3.64 -2.80 -27.40
N SER A 33 -3.27 -1.96 -28.34
CA SER A 33 -1.93 -1.63 -28.82
C SER A 33 -1.05 -0.79 -27.87
N ALA A 34 -1.13 -0.99 -26.57
CA ALA A 34 -0.12 -0.44 -25.67
C ALA A 34 0.88 -1.55 -25.32
N LYS A 35 1.97 -1.59 -26.06
CA LYS A 35 3.11 -2.46 -25.71
C LYS A 35 3.55 -2.06 -24.31
N PRO A 36 3.67 -3.00 -23.36
CA PRO A 36 4.20 -2.68 -22.05
C PRO A 36 5.62 -2.13 -22.18
N HIS A 37 5.97 -1.14 -21.35
CA HIS A 37 7.31 -0.53 -21.35
C HIS A 37 8.42 -1.57 -21.08
N PHE A 38 8.08 -2.65 -20.38
CA PHE A 38 8.98 -3.76 -20.08
C PHE A 38 8.34 -5.07 -20.45
N THR A 39 9.14 -6.04 -20.91
CA THR A 39 8.68 -7.39 -21.20
C THR A 39 8.17 -8.05 -19.91
N PRO A 40 6.90 -8.52 -19.87
CA PRO A 40 6.36 -9.19 -18.69
C PRO A 40 7.14 -10.47 -18.37
N LYS A 41 7.58 -10.61 -17.11
CA LYS A 41 8.28 -11.81 -16.62
C LYS A 41 7.42 -12.64 -15.67
N ALA A 42 6.45 -12.01 -15.01
CA ALA A 42 5.57 -12.68 -14.06
C ALA A 42 4.59 -13.61 -14.77
N LYS A 43 4.52 -14.85 -14.33
CA LYS A 43 3.56 -15.87 -14.81
C LYS A 43 2.29 -15.91 -13.98
N SER A 44 2.36 -15.49 -12.72
CA SER A 44 1.26 -15.51 -11.76
C SER A 44 1.33 -14.28 -10.88
N VAL A 45 0.17 -13.81 -10.44
CA VAL A 45 0.04 -12.70 -9.51
C VAL A 45 -0.80 -13.15 -8.33
N ILE A 46 -0.27 -12.93 -7.12
CA ILE A 46 -1.00 -13.13 -5.87
C ILE A 46 -1.25 -11.74 -5.28
N PHE A 47 -2.52 -11.41 -5.08
CA PHE A 47 -2.89 -10.16 -4.43
C PHE A 47 -3.22 -10.40 -2.96
N CYS A 48 -2.32 -9.97 -2.06
CA CYS A 48 -2.50 -10.07 -0.62
C CYS A 48 -3.25 -8.82 -0.13
N TYR A 49 -4.57 -8.92 -0.05
CA TYR A 49 -5.40 -7.84 0.49
C TYR A 49 -5.38 -7.87 2.02
N MET A 50 -5.07 -6.72 2.61
CA MET A 50 -5.15 -6.52 4.06
C MET A 50 -6.31 -5.58 4.37
N SER A 51 -7.37 -6.13 4.93
CA SER A 51 -8.54 -5.36 5.36
C SER A 51 -8.13 -4.36 6.46
N GLY A 52 -8.59 -3.13 6.34
CA GLY A 52 -8.22 -2.06 7.26
C GLY A 52 -6.85 -1.42 6.98
N GLY A 53 -6.11 -1.95 6.01
CA GLY A 53 -4.79 -1.44 5.63
C GLY A 53 -3.70 -1.72 6.66
N VAL A 54 -2.50 -1.33 6.31
CA VAL A 54 -1.33 -1.41 7.18
C VAL A 54 -0.85 -0.01 7.48
N SER A 55 -0.55 0.27 8.75
CA SER A 55 0.06 1.55 9.11
C SER A 55 1.41 1.72 8.40
N HIS A 56 1.50 2.64 7.47
CA HIS A 56 2.74 2.88 6.71
C HIS A 56 3.88 3.35 7.59
N ILE A 57 3.58 4.20 8.61
CA ILE A 57 4.59 4.72 9.54
C ILE A 57 5.16 3.65 10.48
N ASP A 58 4.45 2.54 10.64
CA ASP A 58 4.85 1.43 11.51
C ASP A 58 5.53 0.29 10.75
N THR A 59 5.58 0.36 9.42
CA THR A 59 6.06 -0.73 8.57
C THR A 59 7.30 -0.40 7.75
N PHE A 60 7.21 0.48 6.74
CA PHE A 60 8.28 0.76 5.79
C PHE A 60 8.63 2.25 5.66
N ASP A 61 7.88 3.14 6.29
CA ASP A 61 8.04 4.58 6.15
C ASP A 61 8.19 5.30 7.50
N PRO A 62 9.31 5.08 8.21
CA PRO A 62 9.55 5.71 9.51
C PRO A 62 9.54 7.23 9.38
N LYS A 63 8.84 7.90 10.30
CA LYS A 63 8.75 9.35 10.40
C LYS A 63 9.41 9.85 11.68
N PRO A 64 10.75 9.98 11.74
CA PRO A 64 11.44 10.36 12.97
C PRO A 64 11.01 11.73 13.50
N THR A 65 10.48 12.60 12.66
CA THR A 65 9.93 13.90 13.08
C THR A 65 8.75 13.75 14.05
N LEU A 66 7.98 12.66 13.98
CA LEU A 66 6.88 12.41 14.92
C LEU A 66 7.36 12.27 16.36
N ASN A 67 8.59 11.81 16.58
CA ASN A 67 9.17 11.72 17.92
C ASN A 67 9.32 13.11 18.59
N LYS A 68 9.54 14.16 17.78
CA LYS A 68 9.68 15.54 18.30
C LYS A 68 8.36 16.12 18.80
N PHE A 69 7.25 15.63 18.26
CA PHE A 69 5.91 16.10 18.58
C PHE A 69 5.10 15.07 19.39
N ALA A 70 5.75 14.01 19.87
CA ALA A 70 5.10 12.98 20.66
C ALA A 70 4.30 13.55 21.83
N GLY A 71 3.04 13.14 21.96
CA GLY A 71 2.15 13.60 23.00
C GLY A 71 1.60 15.05 22.84
N GLN A 72 1.98 15.74 21.76
CA GLN A 72 1.48 17.09 21.46
C GLN A 72 0.39 17.04 20.39
N PRO A 73 -0.47 18.06 20.30
CA PRO A 73 -1.38 18.19 19.16
C PRO A 73 -0.61 18.25 17.85
N MET A 74 -1.19 17.69 16.78
CA MET A 74 -0.58 17.70 15.44
C MET A 74 -0.34 19.15 15.01
N PRO A 75 0.90 19.54 14.68
CA PRO A 75 1.18 20.87 14.15
C PRO A 75 0.60 21.00 12.74
N GLY A 76 -0.24 22.01 12.53
CA GLY A 76 -0.86 22.31 11.24
C GLY A 76 -2.34 21.94 11.15
N LYS A 77 -2.89 22.13 9.95
CA LYS A 77 -4.29 21.82 9.68
C LYS A 77 -4.44 20.32 9.50
N VAL A 78 -5.17 19.70 10.40
CA VAL A 78 -5.56 18.29 10.28
C VAL A 78 -6.90 18.22 9.56
N GLU A 79 -7.00 17.41 8.52
CA GLU A 79 -8.26 17.17 7.83
C GLU A 79 -9.24 16.44 8.77
N ARG A 80 -10.52 16.73 8.60
CA ARG A 80 -11.56 16.09 9.40
C ARG A 80 -11.58 14.59 9.11
N THR A 81 -11.58 13.82 10.17
CA THR A 81 -11.87 12.37 10.11
C THR A 81 -13.36 12.15 10.40
N GLN A 82 -13.85 10.94 10.16
CA GLN A 82 -15.24 10.56 10.40
C GLN A 82 -15.72 10.91 11.84
N PHE A 83 -14.84 10.80 12.81
CA PHE A 83 -15.18 11.04 14.24
C PHE A 83 -14.68 12.37 14.77
N ASN A 84 -13.99 13.17 13.97
CA ASN A 84 -13.42 14.46 14.38
C ASN A 84 -12.57 14.45 15.69
N ASN A 85 -12.15 13.29 16.12
CA ASN A 85 -11.40 13.09 17.36
C ASN A 85 -9.96 12.69 17.03
N ASN A 86 -9.20 13.66 16.57
CA ASN A 86 -7.77 13.50 16.36
C ASN A 86 -7.06 13.70 17.69
N GLY A 87 -6.52 12.65 18.25
CA GLY A 87 -5.70 12.71 19.45
C GLY A 87 -4.34 13.40 19.23
N ASN A 88 -3.47 13.29 20.19
CA ASN A 88 -2.10 13.78 20.09
C ASN A 88 -1.25 12.92 19.16
N VAL A 89 -0.14 13.49 18.71
CA VAL A 89 0.83 12.77 17.85
C VAL A 89 1.37 11.57 18.59
N PHE A 90 1.26 10.42 17.96
CA PHE A 90 1.80 9.15 18.46
C PHE A 90 2.85 8.62 17.49
N PRO A 91 4.15 8.63 17.85
CA PRO A 91 5.19 8.07 17.02
C PRO A 91 5.12 6.54 17.00
N SER A 92 5.74 5.94 15.98
CA SER A 92 5.82 4.48 15.92
C SER A 92 6.53 3.91 17.15
N PRO A 93 5.92 2.93 17.86
CA PRO A 93 6.55 2.24 18.97
C PRO A 93 7.59 1.21 18.51
N PHE A 94 7.66 0.93 17.22
CA PHE A 94 8.51 -0.11 16.66
C PHE A 94 9.89 0.43 16.26
N LYS A 95 10.89 -0.44 16.35
CA LYS A 95 12.25 -0.14 15.92
C LYS A 95 12.38 -0.38 14.43
N PHE A 96 13.14 0.48 13.76
CA PHE A 96 13.45 0.36 12.35
C PHE A 96 14.95 0.09 12.17
N LYS A 97 15.25 -0.78 11.20
CA LYS A 97 16.61 -1.05 10.75
C LYS A 97 16.64 -1.06 9.23
N ARG A 98 17.76 -0.66 8.64
CA ARG A 98 17.98 -0.78 7.20
C ARG A 98 18.41 -2.20 6.86
N TYR A 99 17.83 -2.75 5.81
CA TYR A 99 18.10 -4.10 5.37
C TYR A 99 18.46 -4.13 3.88
N GLY A 100 19.13 -5.22 3.49
CA GLY A 100 19.55 -5.48 2.14
C GLY A 100 20.55 -4.47 1.58
N GLN A 101 20.85 -4.62 0.31
CA GLN A 101 21.70 -3.68 -0.45
C GLN A 101 20.93 -2.38 -0.76
N SER A 102 19.62 -2.47 -0.91
CA SER A 102 18.72 -1.34 -1.13
C SER A 102 18.68 -0.36 0.06
N GLY A 103 19.04 -0.83 1.27
CA GLY A 103 19.03 -0.03 2.49
C GLY A 103 17.63 0.47 2.89
N ILE A 104 16.57 -0.19 2.44
CA ILE A 104 15.20 0.18 2.78
C ILE A 104 14.96 -0.06 4.28
N PRO A 105 14.42 0.93 5.01
CA PRO A 105 14.07 0.75 6.40
C PRO A 105 12.86 -0.17 6.53
N VAL A 106 12.96 -1.18 7.38
CA VAL A 106 11.88 -2.11 7.70
C VAL A 106 11.69 -2.16 9.21
N SER A 107 10.45 -2.16 9.63
CA SER A 107 10.04 -2.27 11.02
C SER A 107 10.30 -3.66 11.59
N SER A 108 10.54 -3.72 12.90
CA SER A 108 10.72 -4.97 13.63
C SER A 108 9.51 -5.92 13.62
N ILE A 109 8.34 -5.45 13.17
CA ILE A 109 7.15 -6.29 13.02
C ILE A 109 7.19 -7.18 11.77
N PHE A 110 8.07 -6.87 10.79
CA PHE A 110 8.19 -7.61 9.53
C PHE A 110 9.58 -8.26 9.34
N PRO A 111 10.05 -9.10 10.27
CA PRO A 111 11.41 -9.65 10.19
C PRO A 111 11.62 -10.52 8.95
N ARG A 112 10.62 -11.32 8.55
CA ARG A 112 10.73 -12.19 7.37
C ARG A 112 10.71 -11.39 6.06
N THR A 113 9.90 -10.35 5.98
CA THR A 113 9.87 -9.44 4.83
C THR A 113 11.19 -8.68 4.70
N ALA A 114 11.81 -8.33 5.83
CA ALA A 114 13.11 -7.66 5.86
C ALA A 114 14.24 -8.50 5.24
N GLU A 115 14.19 -9.83 5.38
CA GLU A 115 15.16 -10.75 4.77
C GLU A 115 15.11 -10.73 3.24
N MET A 116 13.95 -10.37 2.66
CA MET A 116 13.68 -10.38 1.23
C MET A 116 13.53 -8.96 0.64
N ILE A 117 13.98 -7.94 1.34
CA ILE A 117 13.67 -6.56 0.99
C ILE A 117 14.21 -6.13 -0.38
N ASP A 118 15.31 -6.71 -0.82
CA ASP A 118 15.91 -6.40 -2.13
C ASP A 118 15.10 -6.96 -3.31
N GLU A 119 14.20 -7.91 -3.05
CA GLU A 119 13.25 -8.45 -4.03
C GLU A 119 11.92 -7.69 -4.06
N ILE A 120 11.76 -6.65 -3.23
CA ILE A 120 10.51 -5.95 -3.02
C ILE A 120 10.62 -4.49 -3.45
N ALA A 121 9.66 -4.03 -4.25
CA ALA A 121 9.48 -2.61 -4.52
C ALA A 121 8.53 -1.99 -3.48
N VAL A 122 9.01 -1.02 -2.71
CA VAL A 122 8.23 -0.30 -1.71
C VAL A 122 7.77 1.05 -2.25
N ILE A 123 6.46 1.23 -2.43
CA ILE A 123 5.87 2.48 -2.89
C ILE A 123 5.28 3.23 -1.69
N ARG A 124 5.92 4.33 -1.28
CA ARG A 124 5.51 5.13 -0.11
C ARG A 124 4.61 6.31 -0.45
N SER A 125 4.48 6.63 -1.72
CA SER A 125 3.73 7.80 -2.22
C SER A 125 2.28 7.51 -2.58
N MET A 126 1.77 6.34 -2.21
CA MET A 126 0.37 6.00 -2.44
C MET A 126 -0.54 6.86 -1.56
N THR A 127 -1.58 7.40 -2.18
CA THR A 127 -2.60 8.20 -1.49
C THR A 127 -3.99 7.65 -1.79
N SER A 128 -4.92 7.87 -0.88
CA SER A 128 -6.34 7.54 -1.04
C SER A 128 -7.18 8.83 -1.00
N LYS A 129 -8.34 8.80 -1.65
CA LYS A 129 -9.32 9.89 -1.60
C LYS A 129 -10.14 9.88 -0.32
N VAL A 130 -10.17 8.76 0.38
CA VAL A 130 -10.89 8.56 1.63
C VAL A 130 -9.92 8.02 2.68
N ASN A 131 -10.19 8.36 3.93
CA ASN A 131 -9.43 7.96 5.10
C ASN A 131 -10.07 6.79 5.86
N GLU A 132 -11.04 6.12 5.26
CA GLU A 132 -11.79 5.00 5.83
C GLU A 132 -11.33 3.67 5.24
N HIS A 133 -11.60 2.61 5.98
CA HIS A 133 -11.25 1.23 5.65
C HIS A 133 -12.41 0.48 5.03
#